data_9265810f6a745f7200965cd0266e5739
#
_entry.id   9265810f6a745f7200965cd0266e5739
#
_cell.length_a   1.000
_cell.length_b   1.000
_cell.length_c   1.000
_cell.angle_alpha   90.00
_cell.angle_beta   90.00
_cell.angle_gamma   90.00
#
_symmetry.space_group_name_H-M   'P 1'
#
loop_
_entity.id
_entity.type
_entity.pdbx_description
1 polymer ?
#
loop_
_entity_poly.entity_id
_entity_poly.type
_entity_poly.pdbx_seq_one_letter_code
_entity_poly.pdbx_strand_id
1 'polypeptide(L)'
;MIVGILGKKGSGKDTLFELIRDRFPFAQRIAIADPLKRDIAFAFRLTVEELELRKEEFRPGLQWYGHMNRARYTALAFEKADCSPSRLVVITDARYPEQVEAIRSRGGLIVRIFRDKIRADDPHPSEAIDEFPYDLSITNPGDREAFREAALPIFAEIARRLA
;
A
#
# COMPACT_ATOMS: atom_id res chain seq x y z
N MET A 1 -0.95 11.35 10.94
CA MET A 1 -1.55 11.41 9.59
C MET A 1 -1.37 10.07 8.88
N ILE A 2 -2.40 9.56 8.19
CA ILE A 2 -2.30 8.33 7.38
C ILE A 2 -2.42 8.68 5.90
N VAL A 3 -1.59 8.07 5.05
CA VAL A 3 -1.69 8.11 3.58
C VAL A 3 -1.89 6.68 3.08
N GLY A 4 -2.96 6.41 2.37
CA GLY A 4 -3.19 5.16 1.68
C GLY A 4 -2.80 5.27 0.20
N ILE A 5 -2.01 4.33 -0.29
CA ILE A 5 -1.63 4.28 -1.71
C ILE A 5 -2.39 3.14 -2.39
N LEU A 6 -3.21 3.50 -3.37
CA LEU A 6 -3.93 2.58 -4.24
C LEU A 6 -3.20 2.45 -5.59
N GLY A 7 -3.21 1.27 -6.15
CA GLY A 7 -2.63 1.02 -7.47
C GLY A 7 -2.48 -0.47 -7.73
N LYS A 8 -2.63 -0.88 -8.99
CA LYS A 8 -2.48 -2.26 -9.44
C LYS A 8 -1.06 -2.78 -9.17
N LYS A 9 -0.85 -4.10 -9.25
CA LYS A 9 0.48 -4.70 -9.18
C LYS A 9 1.42 -4.01 -10.17
N GLY A 10 2.62 -3.61 -9.72
CA GLY A 10 3.60 -2.95 -10.59
C GLY A 10 3.35 -1.47 -10.88
N SER A 11 2.33 -0.82 -10.29
CA SER A 11 2.04 0.60 -10.53
C SER A 11 3.11 1.56 -9.96
N GLY A 12 3.95 1.11 -9.00
CA GLY A 12 4.98 1.94 -8.37
C GLY A 12 4.64 2.39 -6.95
N LYS A 13 3.79 1.65 -6.23
CA LYS A 13 3.41 1.99 -4.84
C LYS A 13 4.61 2.06 -3.90
N ASP A 14 5.52 1.08 -4.00
CA ASP A 14 6.73 1.08 -3.17
C ASP A 14 7.66 2.23 -3.55
N THR A 15 7.80 2.51 -4.85
CA THR A 15 8.57 3.67 -5.33
C THR A 15 7.99 5.00 -4.82
N LEU A 16 6.65 5.15 -4.85
CA LEU A 16 6.03 6.35 -4.29
C LEU A 16 6.29 6.48 -2.79
N PHE A 17 6.22 5.36 -2.05
CA PHE A 17 6.58 5.38 -0.62
C PHE A 17 8.04 5.83 -0.41
N GLU A 18 8.99 5.32 -1.19
CA GLU A 18 10.38 5.74 -1.12
C GLU A 18 10.54 7.24 -1.38
N LEU A 19 9.87 7.78 -2.40
CA LEU A 19 9.85 9.21 -2.70
C LEU A 19 9.25 10.05 -1.56
N ILE A 20 8.17 9.54 -0.93
CA ILE A 20 7.59 10.18 0.27
C ILE A 20 8.60 10.16 1.42
N ARG A 21 9.29 9.04 1.66
CA ARG A 21 10.30 8.91 2.71
C ARG A 21 11.52 9.79 2.46
N ASP A 22 11.96 9.93 1.22
CA ASP A 22 13.05 10.85 0.85
C ASP A 22 12.70 12.30 1.22
N ARG A 23 11.42 12.70 1.08
CA ARG A 23 10.93 14.04 1.40
C ARG A 23 10.55 14.20 2.88
N PHE A 24 10.06 13.15 3.52
CA PHE A 24 9.60 13.07 4.90
C PHE A 24 10.29 11.89 5.60
N PRO A 25 11.54 12.03 6.09
CA PRO A 25 12.34 10.91 6.61
C PRO A 25 11.71 10.15 7.79
N PHE A 26 10.77 10.79 8.48
CA PHE A 26 9.99 10.17 9.56
C PHE A 26 8.80 9.34 9.07
N ALA A 27 8.54 9.28 7.76
CA ALA A 27 7.44 8.47 7.23
C ALA A 27 7.66 6.98 7.52
N GLN A 28 6.66 6.34 8.12
CA GLN A 28 6.68 4.91 8.41
C GLN A 28 5.79 4.14 7.43
N ARG A 29 6.34 3.11 6.79
CA ARG A 29 5.57 2.19 5.97
C ARG A 29 4.87 1.16 6.85
N ILE A 30 3.59 0.92 6.54
CA ILE A 30 2.83 -0.22 7.03
C ILE A 30 2.20 -0.91 5.82
N ALA A 31 2.39 -2.23 5.72
CA ALA A 31 1.68 -3.04 4.75
C ALA A 31 0.73 -4.00 5.48
N ILE A 32 -0.52 -4.05 5.01
CA ILE A 32 -1.56 -4.92 5.56
C ILE A 32 -1.17 -6.40 5.37
N ALA A 33 -0.43 -6.70 4.29
CA ALA A 33 0.04 -8.05 4.00
C ALA A 33 1.27 -8.48 4.83
N ASP A 34 1.96 -7.60 5.56
CA ASP A 34 3.15 -7.97 6.32
C ASP A 34 2.87 -9.03 7.41
N PRO A 35 1.79 -8.93 8.24
CA PRO A 35 1.45 -9.99 9.18
C PRO A 35 1.05 -11.29 8.47
N LEU A 36 0.30 -11.21 7.35
CA LEU A 36 -0.04 -12.37 6.55
C LEU A 36 1.22 -13.13 6.07
N LYS A 37 2.22 -12.40 5.56
CA LYS A 37 3.48 -13.02 5.09
C LYS A 37 4.22 -13.71 6.24
N ARG A 38 4.24 -13.11 7.43
CA ARG A 38 4.82 -13.75 8.61
C ARG A 38 4.10 -15.04 9.01
N ASP A 39 2.76 -15.02 9.00
CA ASP A 39 1.95 -16.20 9.34
C ASP A 39 2.20 -17.34 8.34
N ILE A 40 2.24 -17.04 7.03
CA ILE A 40 2.51 -18.03 5.98
C ILE A 40 3.96 -18.53 6.05
N ALA A 41 4.94 -17.63 6.18
CA ALA A 41 6.35 -18.01 6.32
C ALA A 41 6.55 -18.96 7.52
N PHE A 42 5.97 -18.62 8.66
CA PHE A 42 6.02 -19.48 9.86
C PHE A 42 5.39 -20.86 9.61
N ALA A 43 4.21 -20.91 8.97
CA ALA A 43 3.50 -22.17 8.67
C ALA A 43 4.33 -23.10 7.75
N PHE A 44 5.09 -22.52 6.83
CA PHE A 44 5.96 -23.26 5.90
C PHE A 44 7.42 -23.38 6.36
N ARG A 45 7.75 -22.95 7.58
CA ARG A 45 9.10 -22.94 8.14
C ARG A 45 10.12 -22.20 7.26
N LEU A 46 9.69 -21.06 6.72
CA LEU A 46 10.49 -20.15 5.91
C LEU A 46 10.72 -18.84 6.66
N THR A 47 11.75 -18.11 6.27
CA THR A 47 11.84 -16.68 6.59
C THR A 47 10.93 -15.88 5.67
N VAL A 48 10.62 -14.64 6.02
CA VAL A 48 9.84 -13.74 5.15
C VAL A 48 10.60 -13.45 3.85
N GLU A 49 11.93 -13.37 3.93
CA GLU A 49 12.81 -13.16 2.78
C GLU A 49 12.75 -14.34 1.80
N GLU A 50 12.79 -15.56 2.30
CA GLU A 50 12.65 -16.78 1.47
C GLU A 50 11.26 -16.85 0.84
N LEU A 51 10.20 -16.48 1.57
CA LEU A 51 8.85 -16.36 1.02
C LEU A 51 8.77 -15.32 -0.10
N GLU A 52 9.41 -14.14 0.06
CA GLU A 52 9.43 -13.10 -0.97
C GLU A 52 10.21 -13.53 -2.22
N LEU A 53 11.33 -14.25 -2.07
CA LEU A 53 12.06 -14.83 -3.21
C LEU A 53 11.21 -15.83 -4.00
N ARG A 54 10.32 -16.56 -3.31
CA ARG A 54 9.41 -17.55 -3.89
C ARG A 54 7.97 -17.03 -4.02
N LYS A 55 7.78 -15.73 -4.06
CA LYS A 55 6.47 -15.07 -3.98
C LYS A 55 5.46 -15.54 -5.02
N GLU A 56 5.91 -15.77 -6.26
CA GLU A 56 4.99 -16.22 -7.32
C GLU A 56 4.46 -17.64 -7.06
N GLU A 57 5.27 -18.51 -6.44
CA GLU A 57 4.85 -19.84 -6.01
C GLU A 57 3.77 -19.77 -4.91
N PHE A 58 3.96 -18.88 -3.93
CA PHE A 58 3.06 -18.73 -2.81
C PHE A 58 1.88 -17.77 -3.09
N ARG A 59 1.89 -17.06 -4.22
CA ARG A 59 0.87 -16.04 -4.55
C ARG A 59 -0.57 -16.53 -4.42
N PRO A 60 -0.99 -17.67 -4.99
CA PRO A 60 -2.38 -18.13 -4.85
C PRO A 60 -2.79 -18.34 -3.40
N GLY A 61 -1.90 -18.94 -2.59
CA GLY A 61 -2.13 -19.14 -1.16
C GLY A 61 -2.19 -17.83 -0.37
N LEU A 62 -1.28 -16.89 -0.65
CA LEU A 62 -1.28 -15.56 -0.03
C LEU A 62 -2.56 -14.79 -0.37
N GLN A 63 -3.00 -14.83 -1.63
CA GLN A 63 -4.23 -14.16 -2.06
C GLN A 63 -5.45 -14.79 -1.38
N TRP A 64 -5.60 -16.12 -1.43
CA TRP A 64 -6.73 -16.82 -0.83
C TRP A 64 -6.80 -16.63 0.68
N TYR A 65 -5.70 -16.91 1.38
CA TYR A 65 -5.65 -16.81 2.84
C TYR A 65 -5.80 -15.36 3.32
N GLY A 66 -5.20 -14.40 2.60
CA GLY A 66 -5.35 -12.98 2.86
C GLY A 66 -6.78 -12.49 2.65
N HIS A 67 -7.47 -12.98 1.61
CA HIS A 67 -8.87 -12.67 1.36
C HIS A 67 -9.78 -13.20 2.48
N MET A 68 -9.61 -14.45 2.89
CA MET A 68 -10.40 -15.07 3.95
C MET A 68 -10.19 -14.43 5.33
N ASN A 69 -8.98 -13.92 5.59
CA ASN A 69 -8.59 -13.32 6.87
C ASN A 69 -8.40 -11.79 6.79
N ARG A 70 -8.95 -11.13 5.76
CA ARG A 70 -8.70 -9.71 5.49
C ARG A 70 -9.06 -8.78 6.65
N ALA A 71 -10.16 -9.07 7.35
CA ALA A 71 -10.59 -8.28 8.51
C ALA A 71 -9.53 -8.29 9.62
N ARG A 72 -8.96 -9.47 9.94
CA ARG A 72 -7.89 -9.63 10.93
C ARG A 72 -6.64 -8.84 10.55
N TYR A 73 -6.17 -8.98 9.30
CA TYR A 73 -4.94 -8.30 8.87
C TYR A 73 -5.14 -6.80 8.71
N THR A 74 -6.32 -6.37 8.32
CA THR A 74 -6.68 -4.96 8.33
C THR A 74 -6.63 -4.40 9.76
N ALA A 75 -7.27 -5.07 10.73
CA ALA A 75 -7.25 -4.64 12.13
C ALA A 75 -5.82 -4.51 12.67
N LEU A 76 -4.97 -5.52 12.47
CA LEU A 76 -3.57 -5.52 12.92
C LEU A 76 -2.76 -4.38 12.31
N ALA A 77 -2.98 -4.07 11.03
CA ALA A 77 -2.27 -2.99 10.35
C ALA A 77 -2.69 -1.61 10.90
N PHE A 78 -3.98 -1.40 11.13
CA PHE A 78 -4.48 -0.13 11.67
C PHE A 78 -4.20 0.04 13.15
N GLU A 79 -4.21 -1.01 13.96
CA GLU A 79 -3.72 -0.98 15.34
C GLU A 79 -2.25 -0.52 15.38
N LYS A 80 -1.40 -1.09 14.53
CA LYS A 80 -0.01 -0.67 14.38
C LYS A 80 0.11 0.79 13.91
N ALA A 81 -0.79 1.24 13.00
CA ALA A 81 -0.79 2.61 12.52
C ALA A 81 -1.19 3.60 13.62
N ASP A 82 -2.21 3.25 14.41
CA ASP A 82 -2.73 4.08 15.51
C ASP A 82 -1.70 4.18 16.66
N CYS A 83 -0.92 3.12 16.89
CA CYS A 83 0.16 3.08 17.89
C CYS A 83 1.51 3.63 17.38
N SER A 84 1.58 4.05 16.12
CA SER A 84 2.84 4.54 15.53
C SER A 84 3.28 5.86 16.16
N PRO A 85 4.55 6.00 16.57
CA PRO A 85 5.11 7.29 17.00
C PRO A 85 5.34 8.23 15.81
N SER A 86 5.25 7.74 14.57
CA SER A 86 5.47 8.56 13.38
C SER A 86 4.29 9.49 13.12
N ARG A 87 4.59 10.75 12.81
CA ARG A 87 3.58 11.73 12.37
C ARG A 87 2.99 11.42 11.00
N LEU A 88 3.63 10.56 10.22
CA LEU A 88 3.20 10.14 8.88
C LEU A 88 3.31 8.62 8.72
N VAL A 89 2.18 7.95 8.63
CA VAL A 89 2.09 6.53 8.31
C VAL A 89 1.62 6.37 6.87
N VAL A 90 2.28 5.52 6.10
CA VAL A 90 1.94 5.24 4.70
C VAL A 90 1.53 3.76 4.56
N ILE A 91 0.28 3.52 4.19
CA ILE A 91 -0.26 2.18 3.90
C ILE A 91 -0.14 1.94 2.40
N THR A 92 0.70 0.96 2.00
CA THR A 92 1.11 0.80 0.60
C THR A 92 0.34 -0.27 -0.17
N ASP A 93 -0.60 -0.96 0.47
CA ASP A 93 -1.28 -2.12 -0.11
C ASP A 93 -2.77 -2.23 0.27
N ALA A 94 -3.44 -1.09 0.45
CA ALA A 94 -4.90 -1.09 0.58
C ALA A 94 -5.54 -1.59 -0.72
N ARG A 95 -6.42 -2.62 -0.61
CA ARG A 95 -7.00 -3.34 -1.77
C ARG A 95 -8.48 -3.66 -1.62
N TYR A 96 -9.09 -3.31 -0.49
CA TYR A 96 -10.50 -3.59 -0.20
C TYR A 96 -11.21 -2.33 0.29
N PRO A 97 -12.53 -2.21 0.02
CA PRO A 97 -13.30 -1.03 0.42
C PRO A 97 -13.18 -0.69 1.90
N GLU A 98 -13.23 -1.70 2.77
CA GLU A 98 -13.11 -1.51 4.22
C GLU A 98 -11.75 -0.95 4.65
N GLN A 99 -10.69 -1.19 3.88
CA GLN A 99 -9.35 -0.63 4.14
C GLN A 99 -9.29 0.84 3.75
N VAL A 100 -9.91 1.19 2.62
CA VAL A 100 -10.05 2.59 2.18
C VAL A 100 -10.88 3.38 3.20
N GLU A 101 -12.00 2.81 3.65
CA GLU A 101 -12.84 3.43 4.67
C GLU A 101 -12.11 3.59 6.01
N ALA A 102 -11.33 2.59 6.42
CA ALA A 102 -10.53 2.68 7.64
C ALA A 102 -9.46 3.79 7.59
N ILE A 103 -8.92 4.10 6.41
CA ILE A 103 -8.03 5.25 6.20
C ILE A 103 -8.83 6.56 6.29
N ARG A 104 -9.98 6.62 5.61
CA ARG A 104 -10.82 7.83 5.56
C ARG A 104 -11.39 8.22 6.91
N SER A 105 -11.89 7.26 7.68
CA SER A 105 -12.43 7.48 9.03
C SER A 105 -11.39 8.05 10.01
N ARG A 106 -10.10 7.92 9.69
CA ARG A 106 -8.98 8.52 10.42
C ARG A 106 -8.49 9.85 9.84
N GLY A 107 -9.26 10.46 8.95
CA GLY A 107 -8.86 11.69 8.25
C GLY A 107 -7.69 11.49 7.29
N GLY A 108 -7.43 10.26 6.85
CA GLY A 108 -6.32 9.93 5.97
C GLY A 108 -6.51 10.41 4.53
N LEU A 109 -5.40 10.50 3.80
CA LEU A 109 -5.34 10.87 2.39
C LEU A 109 -5.25 9.60 1.54
N ILE A 110 -6.10 9.48 0.50
CA ILE A 110 -6.04 8.38 -0.45
C ILE A 110 -5.40 8.86 -1.75
N VAL A 111 -4.30 8.23 -2.12
CA VAL A 111 -3.57 8.51 -3.37
C VAL A 111 -3.69 7.33 -4.31
N ARG A 112 -4.09 7.58 -5.57
CA ARG A 112 -4.17 6.57 -6.61
C ARG A 112 -3.05 6.72 -7.62
N ILE A 113 -2.37 5.59 -7.93
CA ILE A 113 -1.35 5.54 -8.99
C ILE A 113 -1.93 4.84 -10.21
N PHE A 114 -1.89 5.52 -11.35
CA PHE A 114 -2.12 4.96 -12.67
C PHE A 114 -0.79 4.65 -13.37
N ARG A 115 -0.77 3.63 -14.22
CA ARG A 115 0.38 3.30 -15.07
C ARG A 115 -0.11 2.58 -16.32
N ASP A 116 0.09 3.20 -17.49
CA ASP A 116 -0.52 2.77 -18.77
C ASP A 116 -0.07 1.40 -19.27
N LYS A 117 1.12 0.93 -18.88
CA LYS A 117 1.71 -0.31 -19.38
C LYS A 117 1.47 -1.54 -18.50
N ILE A 118 0.59 -1.44 -17.51
CA ILE A 118 0.29 -2.59 -16.66
C ILE A 118 -0.80 -3.44 -17.32
N ARG A 119 -0.47 -4.68 -17.65
CA ARG A 119 -1.48 -5.67 -17.99
C ARG A 119 -2.34 -5.96 -16.77
N ALA A 120 -3.64 -5.73 -16.91
CA ALA A 120 -4.62 -5.90 -15.84
C ALA A 120 -5.18 -7.33 -15.82
N ASP A 121 -4.33 -8.35 -15.87
CA ASP A 121 -4.73 -9.73 -16.13
C ASP A 121 -4.90 -10.58 -14.86
N ASP A 122 -4.84 -9.99 -13.66
CA ASP A 122 -5.10 -10.72 -12.42
C ASP A 122 -6.59 -10.54 -12.03
N PRO A 123 -7.44 -11.59 -12.21
CA PRO A 123 -8.88 -11.51 -11.92
C PRO A 123 -9.19 -11.51 -10.43
N HIS A 124 -8.17 -11.53 -9.56
CA HIS A 124 -8.41 -11.62 -8.12
C HIS A 124 -9.11 -10.35 -7.59
N PRO A 125 -10.13 -10.47 -6.68
CA PRO A 125 -10.87 -9.33 -6.14
C PRO A 125 -9.99 -8.23 -5.52
N SER A 126 -8.78 -8.55 -5.05
CA SER A 126 -7.83 -7.55 -4.54
C SER A 126 -7.24 -6.61 -5.60
N GLU A 127 -7.46 -6.86 -6.88
CA GLU A 127 -7.06 -5.98 -7.98
C GLU A 127 -8.24 -5.12 -8.51
N ALA A 128 -9.46 -5.33 -7.98
CA ALA A 128 -10.66 -4.56 -8.33
C ALA A 128 -10.71 -3.19 -7.61
N ILE A 129 -9.61 -2.43 -7.70
CA ILE A 129 -9.46 -1.13 -7.03
C ILE A 129 -9.94 0.05 -7.88
N ASP A 130 -10.45 -0.20 -9.08
CA ASP A 130 -10.75 0.85 -10.06
C ASP A 130 -11.92 1.74 -9.63
N GLU A 131 -12.84 1.23 -8.82
CA GLU A 131 -14.01 1.93 -8.31
C GLU A 131 -13.78 2.64 -6.97
N PHE A 132 -12.59 2.49 -6.36
CA PHE A 132 -12.36 3.08 -5.04
C PHE A 132 -12.18 4.59 -5.14
N PRO A 133 -12.84 5.36 -4.26
CA PRO A 133 -12.65 6.79 -4.20
C PRO A 133 -11.24 7.15 -3.75
N TYR A 134 -10.67 8.17 -4.36
CA TYR A 134 -9.36 8.72 -4.02
C TYR A 134 -9.41 10.25 -3.94
N ASP A 135 -8.47 10.84 -3.23
CA ASP A 135 -8.39 12.30 -3.07
C ASP A 135 -7.42 12.91 -4.09
N LEU A 136 -6.33 12.22 -4.38
CA LEU A 136 -5.34 12.61 -5.39
C LEU A 136 -4.98 11.42 -6.27
N SER A 137 -4.64 11.70 -7.52
CA SER A 137 -4.13 10.70 -8.44
C SER A 137 -2.87 11.19 -9.14
N ILE A 138 -1.99 10.23 -9.48
CA ILE A 138 -0.81 10.47 -10.30
C ILE A 138 -0.65 9.36 -11.33
N THR A 139 -0.03 9.70 -12.44
CA THR A 139 0.41 8.72 -13.45
C THR A 139 1.89 8.44 -13.28
N ASN A 140 2.25 7.16 -13.18
CA ASN A 140 3.64 6.74 -13.15
C ASN A 140 4.16 6.56 -14.59
N PRO A 141 5.05 7.44 -15.09
CA PRO A 141 5.58 7.35 -16.45
C PRO A 141 6.62 6.25 -16.65
N GLY A 142 7.10 5.63 -15.54
CA GLY A 142 8.11 4.56 -15.55
C GLY A 142 9.51 5.03 -15.17
N ASP A 143 9.87 6.25 -15.46
CA ASP A 143 11.12 6.88 -15.01
C ASP A 143 10.96 7.43 -13.58
N ARG A 144 12.00 7.24 -12.73
CA ARG A 144 11.93 7.60 -11.31
C ARG A 144 11.89 9.12 -11.09
N GLU A 145 12.63 9.89 -11.89
CA GLU A 145 12.68 11.35 -11.71
C GLU A 145 11.39 12.00 -12.21
N ALA A 146 10.89 11.58 -13.37
CA ALA A 146 9.59 12.01 -13.86
C ALA A 146 8.45 11.60 -12.90
N PHE A 147 8.56 10.44 -12.24
CA PHE A 147 7.58 10.04 -11.24
C PHE A 147 7.69 10.86 -9.95
N ARG A 148 8.90 11.30 -9.57
CA ARG A 148 9.12 12.25 -8.47
C ARG A 148 8.45 13.61 -8.76
N GLU A 149 8.60 14.12 -9.98
CA GLU A 149 7.94 15.36 -10.39
C GLU A 149 6.41 15.21 -10.36
N ALA A 150 5.87 14.12 -10.88
CA ALA A 150 4.44 13.84 -10.82
C ALA A 150 3.92 13.75 -9.38
N ALA A 151 4.75 13.37 -8.41
CA ALA A 151 4.40 13.25 -6.99
C ALA A 151 4.41 14.58 -6.21
N LEU A 152 4.89 15.68 -6.79
CA LEU A 152 4.96 16.98 -6.10
C LEU A 152 3.63 17.44 -5.48
N PRO A 153 2.45 17.30 -6.14
CA PRO A 153 1.17 17.66 -5.53
C PRO A 153 0.87 16.83 -4.26
N ILE A 154 1.29 15.56 -4.23
CA ILE A 154 1.11 14.68 -3.06
C ILE A 154 1.98 15.18 -1.91
N PHE A 155 3.24 15.54 -2.18
CA PHE A 155 4.14 16.07 -1.16
C PHE A 155 3.61 17.40 -0.58
N ALA A 156 3.07 18.26 -1.43
CA ALA A 156 2.46 19.53 -1.00
C ALA A 156 1.26 19.30 -0.08
N GLU A 157 0.36 18.38 -0.44
CA GLU A 157 -0.81 18.05 0.36
C GLU A 157 -0.44 17.38 1.70
N ILE A 158 0.55 16.47 1.68
CA ILE A 158 1.08 15.87 2.93
C ILE A 158 1.65 16.97 3.83
N ALA A 159 2.48 17.86 3.30
CA ALA A 159 3.07 18.96 4.07
C ALA A 159 2.00 19.88 4.67
N ARG A 160 0.98 20.24 3.88
CA ARG A 160 -0.16 21.05 4.32
C ARG A 160 -0.93 20.43 5.48
N ARG A 161 -1.14 19.09 5.45
CA ARG A 161 -1.87 18.36 6.50
C ARG A 161 -1.03 18.09 7.75
N LEU A 162 0.29 18.17 7.65
CA LEU A 162 1.21 17.98 8.78
C LEU A 162 1.51 19.30 9.53
N ALA A 163 1.25 20.44 8.88
CA ALA A 163 1.42 21.76 9.47
C ALA A 163 0.35 22.03 10.52
#